data_bc384c6b859fe1ac7c6d284ee975c467
#
_entry.id   bc384c6b859fe1ac7c6d284ee975c467
#
_cell.length_a   1.000
_cell.length_b   1.000
_cell.length_c   1.000
_cell.angle_alpha   90.00
_cell.angle_beta   90.00
_cell.angle_gamma   90.00
#
_symmetry.space_group_name_H-M   'P 1'
#
loop_
_entity.id
_entity.type
_entity.pdbx_description
1 polymer ?
#
loop_
_entity_poly.entity_id
_entity_poly.type
_entity_poly.pdbx_seq_one_letter_code
_entity_poly.pdbx_strand_id
1 'polypeptide(L)'
;SPHHLIVRSPGLGVFMTEDVEVLPIAMIRIISRLAVLPEYAMLCTVHISEDPFVSLRDRVELRCLDSGYKVYQAEIFFGWAESVSELKTCEFLRDYAVYEASQNSRKASKDSINNTVPNEEKRCCDELVNLLSNLVMHESNASASFRHKSDLPIAFFVDSTRFKAMNRNL
;
A
#
# COMPACT_ATOMS: atom_id res chain seq x y z
N SER A 1 4.33 33.82 2.56
CA SER A 1 5.04 32.55 2.24
C SER A 1 4.44 32.02 0.95
N PRO A 2 5.24 31.72 -0.10
CA PRO A 2 4.71 31.07 -1.27
C PRO A 2 4.23 29.68 -0.84
N HIS A 3 2.92 29.43 -0.91
CA HIS A 3 2.38 28.09 -0.79
C HIS A 3 2.89 27.29 -1.98
N HIS A 4 3.92 26.48 -1.78
CA HIS A 4 4.38 25.55 -2.79
C HIS A 4 3.24 24.56 -3.04
N LEU A 5 2.59 24.71 -4.18
CA LEU A 5 1.61 23.75 -4.66
C LEU A 5 2.32 22.42 -4.87
N ILE A 6 1.91 21.39 -4.12
CA ILE A 6 2.41 20.03 -4.30
C ILE A 6 1.85 19.51 -5.62
N VAL A 7 2.74 19.17 -6.56
CA VAL A 7 2.38 18.56 -7.83
C VAL A 7 2.10 17.07 -7.60
N ARG A 8 0.99 16.59 -8.15
CA ARG A 8 0.65 15.15 -8.09
C ARG A 8 1.23 14.45 -9.32
N SER A 9 2.11 13.48 -9.10
CA SER A 9 2.62 12.62 -10.16
C SER A 9 1.74 11.39 -10.32
N PRO A 10 1.50 10.90 -11.56
CA PRO A 10 0.74 9.67 -11.75
C PRO A 10 1.36 8.49 -11.01
N GLY A 11 0.52 7.60 -10.47
CA GLY A 11 0.94 6.33 -9.89
C GLY A 11 0.78 6.23 -8.40
N LEU A 12 1.27 5.11 -7.86
CA LEU A 12 1.27 4.76 -6.44
C LEU A 12 2.69 4.85 -5.88
N GLY A 13 2.88 5.66 -4.84
CA GLY A 13 4.09 5.67 -4.03
C GLY A 13 3.89 4.90 -2.74
N VAL A 14 4.70 3.87 -2.51
CA VAL A 14 4.72 3.10 -1.26
C VAL A 14 5.90 3.57 -0.43
N PHE A 15 5.62 4.21 0.69
CA PHE A 15 6.60 4.77 1.61
C PHE A 15 6.72 3.85 2.83
N MET A 16 7.84 3.14 2.92
CA MET A 16 8.08 2.26 4.05
C MET A 16 8.38 3.07 5.32
N THR A 17 7.73 2.74 6.42
CA THR A 17 7.93 3.35 7.73
C THR A 17 7.99 2.28 8.83
N GLU A 18 8.69 2.56 9.91
CA GLU A 18 8.71 1.70 11.11
C GLU A 18 7.61 2.08 12.09
N ASP A 19 7.13 3.31 12.00
CA ASP A 19 6.16 3.87 12.92
C ASP A 19 4.96 4.41 12.15
N VAL A 20 3.78 3.93 12.49
CA VAL A 20 2.51 4.32 11.86
C VAL A 20 2.11 5.76 12.17
N GLU A 21 2.64 6.34 13.24
CA GLU A 21 2.32 7.71 13.68
C GLU A 21 3.25 8.77 13.08
N VAL A 22 4.34 8.35 12.43
CA VAL A 22 5.38 9.24 11.92
C VAL A 22 5.44 9.20 10.39
N LEU A 23 5.43 10.38 9.77
CA LEU A 23 5.64 10.48 8.32
C LEU A 23 7.02 9.96 7.93
N PRO A 24 7.11 9.07 6.92
CA PRO A 24 8.38 8.55 6.43
C PRO A 24 9.33 9.68 5.98
N ILE A 25 10.60 9.58 6.35
CA ILE A 25 11.62 10.58 5.98
C ILE A 25 11.71 10.72 4.45
N ALA A 26 11.55 9.62 3.72
CA ALA A 26 11.54 9.64 2.26
C ALA A 26 10.40 10.51 1.71
N MET A 27 9.20 10.41 2.26
CA MET A 27 8.05 11.23 1.88
C MET A 27 8.30 12.71 2.19
N ILE A 28 8.80 13.02 3.41
CA ILE A 28 9.14 14.40 3.80
C ILE A 28 10.18 14.99 2.84
N ARG A 29 11.22 14.24 2.48
CA ARG A 29 12.26 14.70 1.55
C ARG A 29 11.73 14.96 0.15
N ILE A 30 10.85 14.11 -0.37
CA ILE A 30 10.25 14.30 -1.70
C ILE A 30 9.38 15.54 -1.71
N ILE A 31 8.51 15.70 -0.73
CA ILE A 31 7.63 16.87 -0.63
C ILE A 31 8.45 18.16 -0.45
N SER A 32 9.43 18.18 0.47
CA SER A 32 10.18 19.39 0.79
C SER A 32 11.16 19.84 -0.30
N ARG A 33 11.71 18.90 -1.08
CA ARG A 33 12.73 19.19 -2.10
C ARG A 33 12.18 19.32 -3.51
N LEU A 34 11.17 18.50 -3.84
CA LEU A 34 10.65 18.40 -5.20
C LEU A 34 9.23 18.97 -5.32
N ALA A 35 8.55 19.25 -4.21
CA ALA A 35 7.14 19.63 -4.16
C ALA A 35 6.25 18.67 -4.98
N VAL A 36 6.58 17.37 -4.99
CA VAL A 36 5.86 16.33 -5.71
C VAL A 36 5.38 15.27 -4.74
N LEU A 37 4.18 14.73 -4.99
CA LEU A 37 3.65 13.57 -4.28
C LEU A 37 2.94 12.66 -5.30
N PRO A 38 3.08 11.33 -5.24
CA PRO A 38 2.30 10.42 -6.07
C PRO A 38 0.80 10.63 -5.91
N GLU A 39 0.03 10.34 -6.97
CA GLU A 39 -1.44 10.45 -6.94
C GLU A 39 -2.04 9.61 -5.82
N TYR A 40 -1.51 8.41 -5.61
CA TYR A 40 -1.80 7.55 -4.47
C TYR A 40 -0.54 7.45 -3.62
N ALA A 41 -0.61 7.81 -2.35
CA ALA A 41 0.50 7.69 -1.41
C ALA A 41 0.12 6.71 -0.30
N MET A 42 0.92 5.67 -0.10
CA MET A 42 0.68 4.65 0.92
C MET A 42 1.85 4.61 1.90
N LEU A 43 1.55 4.85 3.17
CA LEU A 43 2.48 4.64 4.28
C LEU A 43 2.40 3.18 4.68
N CYS A 44 3.50 2.45 4.54
CA CYS A 44 3.51 1.01 4.72
C CYS A 44 4.42 0.61 5.88
N THR A 45 3.86 -0.05 6.88
CA THR A 45 4.60 -0.61 8.02
C THR A 45 4.58 -2.13 7.94
N VAL A 46 5.71 -2.76 8.22
CA VAL A 46 5.85 -4.21 8.24
C VAL A 46 6.02 -4.69 9.67
N HIS A 47 5.20 -5.67 10.05
CA HIS A 47 5.25 -6.35 11.34
C HIS A 47 5.62 -7.81 11.16
N ILE A 48 6.41 -8.35 12.09
CA ILE A 48 6.69 -9.78 12.16
C ILE A 48 5.79 -10.40 13.22
N SER A 49 4.96 -11.35 12.81
CA SER A 49 4.06 -12.12 13.67
C SER A 49 4.82 -13.22 14.41
N GLU A 50 4.28 -13.64 15.56
CA GLU A 50 4.73 -14.82 16.29
C GLU A 50 4.38 -16.15 15.58
N ASP A 51 3.45 -16.11 14.62
CA ASP A 51 3.09 -17.26 13.81
C ASP A 51 4.11 -17.46 12.67
N PRO A 52 4.39 -18.71 12.26
CA PRO A 52 5.31 -18.97 11.15
C PRO A 52 4.81 -18.42 9.82
N PHE A 53 3.49 -18.42 9.61
CA PHE A 53 2.82 -17.91 8.41
C PHE A 53 1.54 -17.18 8.81
N VAL A 54 1.28 -16.04 8.19
CA VAL A 54 0.06 -15.25 8.42
C VAL A 54 -0.97 -15.57 7.34
N SER A 55 -2.23 -15.72 7.74
CA SER A 55 -3.33 -15.96 6.78
C SER A 55 -3.56 -14.73 5.90
N LEU A 56 -4.04 -14.94 4.67
CA LEU A 56 -4.31 -13.84 3.74
C LEU A 56 -5.30 -12.80 4.34
N ARG A 57 -6.24 -13.25 5.13
CA ARG A 57 -7.26 -12.40 5.76
C ARG A 57 -6.67 -11.43 6.79
N ASP A 58 -5.68 -11.90 7.56
CA ASP A 58 -5.10 -11.17 8.68
C ASP A 58 -3.77 -10.50 8.32
N ARG A 59 -3.40 -10.57 7.03
CA ARG A 59 -2.09 -10.15 6.52
C ARG A 59 -1.95 -8.65 6.30
N VAL A 60 -3.03 -7.96 5.97
CA VAL A 60 -3.01 -6.54 5.66
C VAL A 60 -4.15 -5.82 6.36
N GLU A 61 -3.81 -4.77 7.08
CA GLU A 61 -4.76 -3.77 7.55
C GLU A 61 -4.59 -2.49 6.74
N LEU A 62 -5.69 -2.02 6.13
CA LEU A 62 -5.70 -0.85 5.26
C LEU A 62 -6.63 0.22 5.82
N ARG A 63 -6.13 1.48 5.90
CA ARG A 63 -6.91 2.65 6.32
C ARG A 63 -6.71 3.80 5.34
N CYS A 64 -7.73 4.61 5.15
CA CYS A 64 -7.63 5.89 4.46
C CYS A 64 -7.32 6.99 5.49
N LEU A 65 -6.16 7.64 5.36
CA LEU A 65 -5.77 8.75 6.24
C LEU A 65 -6.34 10.08 5.73
N ASP A 66 -6.35 10.27 4.42
CA ASP A 66 -6.88 11.47 3.78
C ASP A 66 -7.44 11.12 2.39
N SER A 67 -8.75 11.25 2.25
CA SER A 67 -9.45 10.94 1.00
C SER A 67 -9.19 11.97 -0.10
N GLY A 68 -9.01 13.25 0.28
CA GLY A 68 -8.77 14.33 -0.67
C GLY A 68 -7.38 14.24 -1.31
N TYR A 69 -6.36 13.88 -0.53
CA TYR A 69 -5.01 13.67 -1.01
C TYR A 69 -4.69 12.21 -1.34
N LYS A 70 -5.65 11.30 -1.20
CA LYS A 70 -5.47 9.86 -1.46
C LYS A 70 -4.25 9.29 -0.73
N VAL A 71 -4.19 9.58 0.57
CA VAL A 71 -3.15 9.08 1.48
C VAL A 71 -3.69 7.94 2.30
N TYR A 72 -2.98 6.82 2.28
CA TYR A 72 -3.37 5.57 2.90
C TYR A 72 -2.32 5.09 3.87
N GLN A 73 -2.74 4.29 4.82
CA GLN A 73 -1.87 3.53 5.71
C GLN A 73 -2.11 2.04 5.47
N ALA A 74 -1.04 1.29 5.33
CA ALA A 74 -1.09 -0.17 5.25
C ALA A 74 -0.16 -0.77 6.30
N GLU A 75 -0.68 -1.65 7.13
CA GLU A 75 0.10 -2.49 8.04
C GLU A 75 0.13 -3.91 7.47
N ILE A 76 1.33 -4.45 7.26
CA ILE A 76 1.52 -5.75 6.64
C ILE A 76 2.20 -6.68 7.62
N PHE A 77 1.58 -7.84 7.85
CA PHE A 77 2.04 -8.84 8.79
C PHE A 77 2.70 -10.01 8.05
N PHE A 78 3.97 -10.24 8.36
CA PHE A 78 4.73 -11.40 7.91
C PHE A 78 4.86 -12.40 9.03
N GLY A 79 4.73 -13.68 8.71
CA GLY A 79 5.12 -14.75 9.63
C GLY A 79 6.63 -14.78 9.80
N TRP A 80 7.12 -15.24 10.96
CA TRP A 80 8.56 -15.29 11.21
C TRP A 80 9.33 -16.23 10.24
N ALA A 81 8.66 -17.21 9.62
CA ALA A 81 9.25 -18.10 8.61
C ALA A 81 9.17 -17.53 7.18
N GLU A 82 8.56 -16.35 6.99
CA GLU A 82 8.40 -15.73 5.69
C GLU A 82 9.53 -14.75 5.41
N SER A 83 10.00 -14.68 4.17
CA SER A 83 11.02 -13.73 3.75
C SER A 83 10.41 -12.34 3.51
N VAL A 84 10.89 -11.34 4.23
CA VAL A 84 10.47 -9.95 4.06
C VAL A 84 11.22 -9.33 2.87
N SER A 85 10.48 -8.86 1.87
CA SER A 85 11.04 -8.14 0.73
C SER A 85 10.00 -7.20 0.11
N GLU A 86 10.46 -6.21 -0.67
CA GLU A 86 9.58 -5.30 -1.42
C GLU A 86 8.65 -6.08 -2.37
N LEU A 87 9.18 -7.10 -3.02
CA LEU A 87 8.43 -7.97 -3.91
C LEU A 87 7.30 -8.69 -3.18
N LYS A 88 7.60 -9.31 -2.04
CA LYS A 88 6.60 -9.99 -1.22
C LYS A 88 5.56 -9.02 -0.66
N THR A 89 5.98 -7.83 -0.27
CA THR A 89 5.07 -6.76 0.16
C THR A 89 4.05 -6.42 -0.93
N CYS A 90 4.50 -6.28 -2.17
CA CYS A 90 3.60 -6.06 -3.31
C CYS A 90 2.66 -7.24 -3.57
N GLU A 91 3.19 -8.47 -3.55
CA GLU A 91 2.38 -9.67 -3.73
C GLU A 91 1.27 -9.73 -2.68
N PHE A 92 1.59 -9.47 -1.43
CA PHE A 92 0.62 -9.50 -0.33
C PHE A 92 -0.43 -8.41 -0.46
N LEU A 93 -0.05 -7.19 -0.81
CA LEU A 93 -1.00 -6.10 -1.06
C LEU A 93 -1.95 -6.43 -2.22
N ARG A 94 -1.43 -6.98 -3.31
CA ARG A 94 -2.24 -7.42 -4.45
C ARG A 94 -3.20 -8.54 -4.07
N ASP A 95 -2.69 -9.59 -3.42
CA ASP A 95 -3.48 -10.76 -3.08
C ASP A 95 -4.59 -10.41 -2.07
N TYR A 96 -4.28 -9.53 -1.11
CA TYR A 96 -5.27 -8.95 -0.21
C TYR A 96 -6.33 -8.15 -0.97
N ALA A 97 -5.92 -7.30 -1.91
CA ALA A 97 -6.85 -6.50 -2.70
C ALA A 97 -7.78 -7.36 -3.57
N VAL A 98 -7.26 -8.41 -4.18
CA VAL A 98 -8.07 -9.38 -4.93
C VAL A 98 -9.08 -10.09 -4.00
N TYR A 99 -8.64 -10.48 -2.81
CA TYR A 99 -9.50 -11.09 -1.81
C TYR A 99 -10.63 -10.14 -1.38
N GLU A 100 -10.31 -8.90 -0.99
CA GLU A 100 -11.31 -7.89 -0.58
C GLU A 100 -12.28 -7.54 -1.71
N ALA A 101 -11.81 -7.35 -2.94
CA ALA A 101 -12.65 -7.11 -4.10
C ALA A 101 -13.67 -8.25 -4.31
N SER A 102 -13.25 -9.50 -4.11
CA SER A 102 -14.12 -10.66 -4.19
C SER A 102 -15.19 -10.70 -3.09
N GLN A 103 -14.83 -10.29 -1.87
CA GLN A 103 -15.77 -10.21 -0.75
C GLN A 103 -16.80 -9.09 -0.93
N ASN A 104 -16.36 -7.91 -1.41
CA ASN A 104 -17.25 -6.78 -1.68
C ASN A 104 -18.28 -7.12 -2.77
N SER A 105 -17.87 -7.83 -3.81
CA SER A 105 -18.78 -8.32 -4.86
C SER A 105 -19.85 -9.27 -4.32
N ARG A 106 -19.50 -10.14 -3.37
CA ARG A 106 -20.45 -11.07 -2.72
C ARG A 106 -21.43 -10.37 -1.78
N LYS A 107 -20.95 -9.32 -1.06
CA LYS A 107 -21.80 -8.52 -0.16
C LYS A 107 -22.78 -7.68 -0.95
N ALA A 108 -22.37 -7.03 -2.03
CA ALA A 108 -23.22 -6.23 -2.91
C ALA A 108 -24.42 -7.05 -3.47
N SER A 109 -24.22 -8.35 -3.69
CA SER A 109 -25.29 -9.26 -4.15
C SER A 109 -26.32 -9.61 -3.04
N LYS A 110 -25.97 -9.42 -1.76
CA LYS A 110 -26.85 -9.73 -0.61
C LYS A 110 -27.53 -8.49 -0.03
N ASP A 111 -26.90 -7.32 -0.11
CA ASP A 111 -27.33 -6.09 0.56
C ASP A 111 -28.17 -5.15 -0.31
N SER A 112 -28.85 -5.66 -1.34
CA SER A 112 -29.76 -4.87 -2.20
C SER A 112 -30.95 -4.23 -1.44
N ILE A 113 -31.02 -4.36 -0.12
CA ILE A 113 -32.18 -3.93 0.69
C ILE A 113 -31.83 -2.82 1.70
N ASN A 114 -30.56 -2.60 2.04
CA ASN A 114 -30.19 -1.57 3.03
C ASN A 114 -29.37 -0.45 2.36
N ASN A 115 -30.02 0.69 2.10
CA ASN A 115 -29.45 1.95 1.64
C ASN A 115 -28.56 2.62 2.72
N THR A 116 -27.53 1.94 3.21
CA THR A 116 -26.52 2.58 4.06
C THR A 116 -25.49 3.21 3.14
N VAL A 117 -25.45 4.54 3.11
CA VAL A 117 -24.42 5.30 2.37
C VAL A 117 -23.04 4.85 2.88
N PRO A 118 -22.14 4.35 2.02
CA PRO A 118 -20.81 3.94 2.45
C PRO A 118 -20.08 5.12 3.09
N ASN A 119 -19.43 4.89 4.23
CA ASN A 119 -18.55 5.87 4.85
C ASN A 119 -17.47 6.30 3.84
N GLU A 120 -17.09 7.57 3.82
CA GLU A 120 -16.09 8.14 2.90
C GLU A 120 -14.75 7.39 2.97
N GLU A 121 -14.33 7.02 4.18
CA GLU A 121 -13.13 6.19 4.42
C GLU A 121 -13.21 4.85 3.69
N LYS A 122 -14.36 4.16 3.74
CA LYS A 122 -14.55 2.89 3.05
C LYS A 122 -14.49 3.06 1.54
N ARG A 123 -15.12 4.10 0.99
CA ARG A 123 -15.07 4.39 -0.46
C ARG A 123 -13.65 4.66 -0.92
N CYS A 124 -12.87 5.39 -0.11
CA CYS A 124 -11.48 5.67 -0.36
C CYS A 124 -10.64 4.38 -0.37
N CYS A 125 -10.80 3.50 0.62
CA CYS A 125 -10.12 2.21 0.64
C CYS A 125 -10.54 1.31 -0.53
N ASP A 126 -11.81 1.28 -0.93
CA ASP A 126 -12.30 0.51 -2.07
C ASP A 126 -11.64 0.98 -3.39
N GLU A 127 -11.39 2.29 -3.55
CA GLU A 127 -10.66 2.83 -4.71
C GLU A 127 -9.23 2.27 -4.78
N LEU A 128 -8.51 2.28 -3.65
CA LEU A 128 -7.17 1.72 -3.57
C LEU A 128 -7.15 0.20 -3.77
N VAL A 129 -8.11 -0.53 -3.20
CA VAL A 129 -8.27 -1.97 -3.39
C VAL A 129 -8.46 -2.30 -4.88
N ASN A 130 -9.30 -1.55 -5.58
CA ASN A 130 -9.48 -1.72 -7.02
C ASN A 130 -8.20 -1.45 -7.81
N LEU A 131 -7.43 -0.44 -7.44
CA LEU A 131 -6.14 -0.14 -8.05
C LEU A 131 -5.14 -1.27 -7.81
N LEU A 132 -4.98 -1.73 -6.58
CA LEU A 132 -4.06 -2.81 -6.20
C LEU A 132 -4.42 -4.15 -6.84
N SER A 133 -5.72 -4.50 -6.95
CA SER A 133 -6.17 -5.76 -7.56
C SER A 133 -5.82 -5.88 -9.05
N ASN A 134 -5.57 -4.76 -9.71
CA ASN A 134 -5.17 -4.69 -11.11
C ASN A 134 -3.64 -4.63 -11.32
N LEU A 135 -2.84 -4.85 -10.28
CA LEU A 135 -1.39 -4.91 -10.40
C LEU A 135 -0.95 -6.15 -11.18
N VAL A 136 -0.06 -5.93 -12.13
CA VAL A 136 0.58 -6.99 -12.90
C VAL A 136 2.06 -7.02 -12.60
N MET A 137 2.59 -8.19 -12.27
CA MET A 137 4.03 -8.39 -12.17
C MET A 137 4.65 -8.45 -13.56
N HIS A 138 5.66 -7.62 -13.81
CA HIS A 138 6.55 -7.77 -14.94
C HIS A 138 7.88 -8.33 -14.44
N GLU A 139 8.14 -9.59 -14.78
CA GLU A 139 9.47 -10.18 -14.62
C GLU A 139 10.32 -9.73 -15.80
N SER A 140 11.17 -8.74 -15.61
CA SER A 140 12.29 -8.47 -16.50
C SER A 140 13.55 -9.12 -15.92
N ASN A 141 14.43 -9.67 -16.78
CA ASN A 141 15.63 -10.44 -16.40
C ASN A 141 16.63 -9.69 -15.49
N ALA A 142 16.37 -8.45 -15.09
CA ALA A 142 17.24 -7.63 -14.26
C ALA A 142 16.59 -7.09 -12.98
N SER A 143 15.27 -6.96 -12.92
CA SER A 143 14.55 -6.55 -11.70
C SER A 143 13.04 -6.83 -11.85
N ALA A 144 12.43 -7.36 -10.79
CA ALA A 144 10.97 -7.44 -10.74
C ALA A 144 10.40 -6.04 -10.57
N SER A 145 9.52 -5.61 -11.47
CA SER A 145 8.80 -4.36 -11.37
C SER A 145 7.30 -4.60 -11.40
N PHE A 146 6.57 -3.90 -10.54
CA PHE A 146 5.12 -3.90 -10.56
C PHE A 146 4.61 -2.74 -11.39
N ARG A 147 3.61 -3.02 -12.23
CA ARG A 147 2.86 -1.99 -12.93
C ARG A 147 1.36 -2.27 -12.81
N HIS A 148 0.59 -1.22 -12.78
CA HIS A 148 -0.83 -1.34 -12.96
C HIS A 148 -1.15 -1.75 -14.41
N LYS A 149 -2.26 -2.46 -14.62
CA LYS A 149 -2.73 -2.91 -15.95
C LYS A 149 -2.90 -1.76 -16.96
N SER A 150 -3.03 -0.52 -16.47
CA SER A 150 -3.06 0.72 -17.24
C SER A 150 -1.71 1.46 -17.29
N ASP A 151 -0.57 0.76 -17.08
CA ASP A 151 0.78 1.33 -17.06
C ASP A 151 1.06 2.41 -15.99
N LEU A 152 0.25 2.50 -14.93
CA LEU A 152 0.54 3.39 -13.80
C LEU A 152 1.78 2.91 -13.06
N PRO A 153 2.79 3.77 -12.89
CA PRO A 153 4.02 3.41 -12.19
C PRO A 153 3.76 3.19 -10.69
N ILE A 154 4.44 2.18 -10.13
CA ILE A 154 4.51 1.96 -8.70
C ILE A 154 5.95 2.14 -8.27
N ALA A 155 6.17 3.04 -7.34
CA ALA A 155 7.47 3.33 -6.80
C ALA A 155 7.53 2.99 -5.30
N PHE A 156 8.57 2.26 -4.90
CA PHE A 156 8.89 2.01 -3.51
C PHE A 156 9.93 3.01 -3.03
N PHE A 157 9.63 3.66 -1.92
CA PHE A 157 10.53 4.58 -1.25
C PHE A 157 10.94 3.96 0.09
N VAL A 158 12.08 3.31 0.08
CA VAL A 158 12.63 2.58 1.23
C VAL A 158 13.86 3.31 1.72
N ASP A 159 13.99 3.49 3.03
CA ASP A 159 15.27 3.81 3.61
C ASP A 159 16.12 2.53 3.65
N SER A 160 17.07 2.42 2.72
CA SER A 160 17.82 1.19 2.44
C SER A 160 18.64 0.65 3.62
N THR A 161 18.89 1.47 4.64
CA THR A 161 19.62 1.04 5.86
C THR A 161 18.76 0.19 6.78
N ARG A 162 17.45 0.38 6.79
CA ARG A 162 16.52 -0.25 7.74
C ARG A 162 15.97 -1.58 7.24
N PHE A 163 15.70 -1.70 5.94
CA PHE A 163 15.26 -2.98 5.35
C PHE A 163 16.30 -4.09 5.49
N LYS A 164 17.61 -3.72 5.42
CA LYS A 164 18.72 -4.66 5.66
C LYS A 164 18.83 -5.10 7.12
N ALA A 165 18.41 -4.28 8.07
CA ALA A 165 18.44 -4.62 9.49
C ALA A 165 17.34 -5.65 9.84
N MET A 166 16.14 -5.54 9.26
CA MET A 166 15.05 -6.50 9.47
C MET A 166 15.41 -7.90 8.93
N ASN A 167 16.14 -7.98 7.81
CA ASN A 167 16.60 -9.24 7.22
C ASN A 167 17.82 -9.87 7.92
N ARG A 168 18.50 -9.19 8.87
CA ARG A 168 19.66 -9.72 9.59
C ARG A 168 19.31 -10.39 10.92
N ASN A 169 18.09 -10.24 11.38
CA ASN A 169 17.61 -10.83 12.64
C ASN A 169 16.77 -12.11 12.43
N LEU A 170 16.76 -12.63 11.21
CA LEU A 170 16.30 -13.95 10.80
C LEU A 170 17.49 -14.82 10.42
#